data_dd489145e1456a8725d3f18d4f1a4a45
#
_entry.id   dd489145e1456a8725d3f18d4f1a4a45
#
_cell.length_a   1.000
_cell.length_b   1.000
_cell.length_c   1.000
_cell.angle_alpha   90.00
_cell.angle_beta   90.00
_cell.angle_gamma   90.00
#
_symmetry.space_group_name_H-M   'P 1'
#
loop_
_entity.id
_entity.type
_entity.pdbx_description
1 polymer ?
#
loop_
_entity_poly.entity_id
_entity_poly.type
_entity_poly.pdbx_seq_one_letter_code
_entity_poly.pdbx_strand_id
1 'polypeptide(L)'
;NADRELSAAQLAEVEAAAWAGEPDAEKLFLRAMYDYDGKQFNSALNYYGQAIDKSVEEAAGIDALYSAFYRINRGVLRAEMIDFISSIESNVQVLSMDDTGNTRARVKDQVIRQYDYTDAIEDMKKAAETVPDLPYTYYNLGNLYCLSSEHVSSIENYSKAIELYPYMGDAYFNRGLVLIYLKDKEKGCIDLSRAGELGVQDAYGVIKKYCEEENE
;
A
#
# COMPACT_ATOMS: atom_id res chain seq x y z
N ASN A 1 2.05 -13.92 -5.67
CA ASN A 1 1.43 -14.02 -4.34
C ASN A 1 1.78 -15.36 -3.77
N ALA A 2 2.80 -15.42 -2.94
CA ALA A 2 3.02 -16.55 -2.06
C ALA A 2 2.63 -16.07 -0.66
N ASP A 3 1.34 -16.09 -0.35
CA ASP A 3 0.84 -16.18 1.01
C ASP A 3 1.33 -17.53 1.57
N ARG A 4 2.64 -17.60 1.85
CA ARG A 4 3.17 -18.65 2.69
C ARG A 4 2.86 -18.21 4.10
N GLU A 5 1.71 -18.61 4.58
CA GLU A 5 1.48 -18.63 6.03
C GLU A 5 2.62 -19.44 6.67
N LEU A 6 3.39 -18.76 7.51
CA LEU A 6 4.43 -19.45 8.29
C LEU A 6 3.74 -20.50 9.18
N SER A 7 4.31 -21.67 9.26
CA SER A 7 3.82 -22.68 10.21
C SER A 7 3.99 -22.17 11.65
N ALA A 8 3.19 -22.67 12.58
CA ALA A 8 3.29 -22.29 14.00
C ALA A 8 4.71 -22.45 14.57
N ALA A 9 5.47 -23.46 14.10
CA ALA A 9 6.85 -23.65 14.48
C ALA A 9 7.77 -22.55 13.93
N GLN A 10 7.59 -22.13 12.69
CA GLN A 10 8.36 -21.04 12.08
C GLN A 10 8.04 -19.69 12.75
N LEU A 11 6.77 -19.43 13.09
CA LEU A 11 6.38 -18.25 13.86
C LEU A 11 7.05 -18.21 15.24
N ALA A 12 7.05 -19.33 15.97
CA ALA A 12 7.70 -19.42 17.26
C ALA A 12 9.24 -19.23 17.17
N GLU A 13 9.86 -19.67 16.09
CA GLU A 13 11.29 -19.48 15.85
C GLU A 13 11.62 -18.01 15.53
N VAL A 14 10.81 -17.35 14.70
CA VAL A 14 10.92 -15.90 14.42
C VAL A 14 10.70 -15.08 15.69
N GLU A 15 9.69 -15.43 16.49
CA GLU A 15 9.42 -14.78 17.78
C GLU A 15 10.63 -14.92 18.72
N ALA A 16 11.13 -16.15 18.90
CA ALA A 16 12.29 -16.38 19.75
C ALA A 16 13.53 -15.58 19.27
N ALA A 17 13.77 -15.51 17.97
CA ALA A 17 14.86 -14.74 17.38
C ALA A 17 14.68 -13.23 17.58
N ALA A 18 13.46 -12.72 17.39
CA ALA A 18 13.15 -11.29 17.55
C ALA A 18 13.34 -10.77 18.99
N TRP A 19 13.11 -11.65 20.00
CA TRP A 19 13.22 -11.26 21.41
C TRP A 19 14.56 -11.63 22.06
N ALA A 20 15.47 -12.29 21.36
CA ALA A 20 16.75 -12.72 21.88
C ALA A 20 17.80 -11.59 21.94
N GLY A 21 18.34 -11.32 23.11
CA GLY A 21 19.47 -10.39 23.32
C GLY A 21 19.15 -8.91 23.10
N GLU A 22 20.20 -8.09 22.91
CA GLU A 22 20.07 -6.67 22.63
C GLU A 22 19.42 -6.41 21.26
N PRO A 23 18.50 -5.44 21.15
CA PRO A 23 17.82 -5.15 19.89
C PRO A 23 18.76 -4.40 18.93
N ASP A 24 19.06 -5.03 17.79
CA ASP A 24 19.61 -4.39 16.59
C ASP A 24 18.49 -4.05 15.60
N ALA A 25 18.83 -3.42 14.47
CA ALA A 25 17.84 -2.99 13.47
C ALA A 25 17.03 -4.17 12.93
N GLU A 26 17.67 -5.32 12.68
CA GLU A 26 16.99 -6.52 12.16
C GLU A 26 15.99 -7.10 13.17
N LYS A 27 16.37 -7.23 14.43
CA LYS A 27 15.47 -7.71 15.48
C LYS A 27 14.29 -6.78 15.70
N LEU A 28 14.52 -5.48 15.67
CA LEU A 28 13.45 -4.50 15.77
C LEU A 28 12.48 -4.60 14.57
N PHE A 29 13.01 -4.84 13.37
CA PHE A 29 12.18 -5.10 12.20
C PHE A 29 11.36 -6.40 12.34
N LEU A 30 11.97 -7.49 12.82
CA LEU A 30 11.25 -8.75 13.08
C LEU A 30 10.13 -8.57 14.12
N ARG A 31 10.38 -7.79 15.18
CA ARG A 31 9.34 -7.42 16.16
C ARG A 31 8.20 -6.65 15.53
N ALA A 32 8.52 -5.70 14.63
CA ALA A 32 7.52 -4.95 13.90
C ALA A 32 6.64 -5.85 13.03
N MET A 33 7.25 -6.79 12.31
CA MET A 33 6.52 -7.77 11.48
C MET A 33 5.63 -8.69 12.33
N TYR A 34 6.13 -9.15 13.46
CA TYR A 34 5.34 -9.98 14.38
C TYR A 34 4.11 -9.24 14.90
N ASP A 35 4.29 -8.00 15.35
CA ASP A 35 3.19 -7.15 15.84
C ASP A 35 2.22 -6.78 14.71
N TYR A 36 2.71 -6.59 13.49
CA TYR A 36 1.88 -6.35 12.30
C TYR A 36 0.97 -7.57 12.02
N ASP A 37 1.52 -8.78 12.01
CA ASP A 37 0.74 -10.00 11.83
C ASP A 37 -0.31 -10.19 12.94
N GLY A 38 0.07 -9.87 14.18
CA GLY A 38 -0.82 -9.83 15.36
C GLY A 38 -1.82 -8.66 15.37
N LYS A 39 -1.88 -7.83 14.32
CA LYS A 39 -2.74 -6.63 14.22
C LYS A 39 -2.49 -5.57 15.30
N GLN A 40 -1.31 -5.58 15.90
CA GLN A 40 -0.86 -4.58 16.89
C GLN A 40 -0.19 -3.40 16.18
N PHE A 41 -0.93 -2.70 15.32
CA PHE A 41 -0.39 -1.71 14.38
C PHE A 41 0.43 -0.59 15.02
N ASN A 42 -0.02 -0.06 16.17
CA ASN A 42 0.73 1.00 16.86
C ASN A 42 2.08 0.52 17.38
N SER A 43 2.15 -0.72 17.88
CA SER A 43 3.39 -1.33 18.34
C SER A 43 4.32 -1.62 17.13
N ALA A 44 3.77 -2.16 16.05
CA ALA A 44 4.50 -2.38 14.81
C ALA A 44 5.11 -1.08 14.26
N LEU A 45 4.35 0.03 14.21
CA LEU A 45 4.86 1.35 13.79
C LEU A 45 6.04 1.82 14.64
N ASN A 46 5.95 1.63 15.96
CA ASN A 46 7.02 2.00 16.88
C ASN A 46 8.30 1.19 16.62
N TYR A 47 8.19 -0.13 16.44
CA TYR A 47 9.34 -0.96 16.13
C TYR A 47 9.93 -0.70 14.74
N TYR A 48 9.11 -0.42 13.72
CA TYR A 48 9.63 0.04 12.43
C TYR A 48 10.41 1.35 12.56
N GLY A 49 9.93 2.29 13.37
CA GLY A 49 10.62 3.54 13.67
C GLY A 49 12.01 3.29 14.27
N GLN A 50 12.07 2.49 15.33
CA GLN A 50 13.33 2.13 16.00
C GLN A 50 14.29 1.37 15.06
N ALA A 51 13.78 0.45 14.20
CA ALA A 51 14.61 -0.26 13.23
C ALA A 51 15.24 0.70 12.21
N ILE A 52 14.48 1.70 11.74
CA ILE A 52 14.98 2.73 10.83
C ILE A 52 16.07 3.58 11.52
N ASP A 53 15.82 4.06 12.73
CA ASP A 53 16.77 4.89 13.48
C ASP A 53 18.07 4.12 13.71
N LYS A 54 17.96 2.84 14.12
CA LYS A 54 19.11 1.97 14.35
C LYS A 54 19.89 1.70 13.05
N SER A 55 19.22 1.46 11.93
CA SER A 55 19.85 1.23 10.63
C SER A 55 20.63 2.46 10.11
N VAL A 56 20.22 3.66 10.48
CA VAL A 56 20.93 4.91 10.13
C VAL A 56 22.20 5.07 10.99
N GLU A 57 22.14 4.67 12.27
CA GLU A 57 23.30 4.73 13.17
C GLU A 57 24.39 3.72 12.81
N GLU A 58 23.99 2.53 12.30
CA GLU A 58 24.87 1.43 11.96
C GLU A 58 25.45 1.53 10.53
N ALA A 59 25.10 2.59 9.77
CA ALA A 59 25.25 2.65 8.32
C ALA A 59 26.69 2.61 7.78
N ALA A 60 27.00 1.50 7.10
CA ALA A 60 27.97 1.44 6.01
C ALA A 60 27.55 0.38 4.97
N GLY A 61 27.03 0.78 3.83
CA GLY A 61 26.92 -0.05 2.62
C GLY A 61 25.65 -0.88 2.48
N ILE A 62 25.55 -2.04 3.09
CA ILE A 62 24.39 -2.95 2.99
C ILE A 62 23.17 -2.39 3.73
N ASP A 63 23.38 -1.57 4.72
CA ASP A 63 22.36 -1.02 5.61
C ASP A 63 21.40 -0.05 4.91
N ALA A 64 21.82 0.58 3.81
CA ALA A 64 20.95 1.44 3.01
C ALA A 64 19.75 0.68 2.43
N LEU A 65 19.97 -0.54 1.92
CA LEU A 65 18.90 -1.39 1.38
C LEU A 65 17.92 -1.79 2.49
N TYR A 66 18.42 -2.19 3.66
CA TYR A 66 17.59 -2.54 4.81
C TYR A 66 16.80 -1.34 5.32
N SER A 67 17.43 -0.17 5.44
CA SER A 67 16.75 1.07 5.83
C SER A 67 15.61 1.44 4.86
N ALA A 68 15.84 1.32 3.55
CA ALA A 68 14.80 1.52 2.54
C ALA A 68 13.66 0.51 2.72
N PHE A 69 13.99 -0.75 2.94
CA PHE A 69 13.02 -1.82 3.13
C PHE A 69 12.17 -1.61 4.39
N TYR A 70 12.75 -1.19 5.50
CA TYR A 70 12.03 -0.87 6.73
C TYR A 70 11.07 0.31 6.53
N ARG A 71 11.50 1.34 5.77
CA ARG A 71 10.63 2.49 5.41
C ARG A 71 9.45 2.07 4.54
N ILE A 72 9.69 1.22 3.54
CA ILE A 72 8.62 0.71 2.68
C ILE A 72 7.56 -0.02 3.52
N ASN A 73 7.97 -0.92 4.40
CA ASN A 73 7.03 -1.66 5.25
C ASN A 73 6.27 -0.73 6.20
N ARG A 74 6.94 0.28 6.79
CA ARG A 74 6.27 1.27 7.64
C ARG A 74 5.27 2.11 6.86
N GLY A 75 5.61 2.52 5.64
CA GLY A 75 4.73 3.30 4.77
C GLY A 75 3.49 2.50 4.34
N VAL A 76 3.67 1.22 4.00
CA VAL A 76 2.54 0.31 3.71
C VAL A 76 1.63 0.16 4.93
N LEU A 77 2.21 -0.09 6.11
CA LEU A 77 1.43 -0.20 7.34
C LEU A 77 0.61 1.07 7.64
N ARG A 78 1.20 2.25 7.45
CA ARG A 78 0.50 3.53 7.62
C ARG A 78 -0.71 3.64 6.69
N ALA A 79 -0.55 3.25 5.41
CA ALA A 79 -1.65 3.24 4.46
C ALA A 79 -2.77 2.26 4.87
N GLU A 80 -2.42 1.05 5.26
CA GLU A 80 -3.38 0.04 5.71
C GLU A 80 -4.15 0.47 6.98
N MET A 81 -3.48 1.15 7.92
CA MET A 81 -4.16 1.71 9.09
C MET A 81 -5.21 2.75 8.70
N ILE A 82 -4.90 3.60 7.71
CA ILE A 82 -5.84 4.61 7.20
C ILE A 82 -7.03 3.91 6.53
N ASP A 83 -6.78 2.91 5.69
CA ASP A 83 -7.82 2.13 5.02
C ASP A 83 -8.71 1.38 6.03
N PHE A 84 -8.12 0.82 7.08
CA PHE A 84 -8.86 0.17 8.17
C PHE A 84 -9.78 1.16 8.89
N ILE A 85 -9.28 2.35 9.26
CA ILE A 85 -10.09 3.40 9.91
C ILE A 85 -11.22 3.84 8.98
N SER A 86 -10.92 4.04 7.69
CA SER A 86 -11.89 4.37 6.66
C SER A 86 -13.02 3.33 6.57
N SER A 87 -12.66 2.05 6.60
CA SER A 87 -13.62 0.95 6.52
C SER A 87 -14.57 0.90 7.73
N ILE A 88 -14.06 1.19 8.92
CA ILE A 88 -14.88 1.27 10.15
C ILE A 88 -15.82 2.47 10.06
N GLU A 89 -15.32 3.64 9.69
CA GLU A 89 -16.13 4.86 9.61
C GLU A 89 -17.25 4.76 8.56
N SER A 90 -16.99 4.08 7.44
CA SER A 90 -18.00 3.85 6.39
C SER A 90 -19.13 2.91 6.83
N ASN A 91 -18.85 2.01 7.76
CA ASN A 91 -19.80 1.03 8.27
C ASN A 91 -20.60 1.53 9.49
N VAL A 92 -20.26 2.70 10.05
CA VAL A 92 -21.03 3.28 11.16
C VAL A 92 -22.29 3.95 10.61
N GLN A 93 -23.40 3.24 10.64
CA GLN A 93 -24.72 3.82 10.45
C GLN A 93 -25.09 4.63 11.70
N VAL A 94 -25.13 5.95 11.58
CA VAL A 94 -25.64 6.80 12.67
C VAL A 94 -27.15 6.69 12.69
N LEU A 95 -27.66 5.89 13.65
CA LEU A 95 -29.08 5.89 13.97
C LEU A 95 -29.37 7.17 14.78
N SER A 96 -30.09 8.11 14.18
CA SER A 96 -30.65 9.24 14.93
C SER A 96 -32.14 8.99 15.21
N MET A 97 -32.53 9.15 16.46
CA MET A 97 -33.96 9.23 16.82
C MET A 97 -34.47 10.65 16.52
N ASP A 98 -35.62 10.77 15.88
CA ASP A 98 -36.33 12.03 15.80
C ASP A 98 -37.14 12.27 17.09
N ASP A 99 -37.63 13.48 17.29
CA ASP A 99 -38.41 13.89 18.48
C ASP A 99 -39.71 13.09 18.66
N THR A 100 -40.08 12.25 17.71
CA THR A 100 -41.27 11.38 17.75
C THR A 100 -40.92 9.92 18.09
N GLY A 101 -39.65 9.62 18.39
CA GLY A 101 -39.19 8.27 18.73
C GLY A 101 -39.06 7.31 17.55
N ASN A 102 -39.20 7.80 16.30
CA ASN A 102 -39.01 7.00 15.13
C ASN A 102 -37.51 7.00 14.70
N THR A 103 -36.96 5.80 14.53
CA THR A 103 -35.61 5.62 14.00
C THR A 103 -35.62 5.86 12.50
N ARG A 104 -34.98 6.92 12.05
CA ARG A 104 -34.67 7.13 10.64
C ARG A 104 -33.19 6.87 10.41
N ALA A 105 -32.88 5.92 9.53
CA ALA A 105 -31.54 5.81 8.97
C ALA A 105 -31.28 7.07 8.13
N ARG A 106 -30.52 8.03 8.65
CA ARG A 106 -29.89 9.05 7.80
C ARG A 106 -28.68 8.39 7.15
N VAL A 107 -28.76 8.18 5.85
CA VAL A 107 -27.56 8.09 5.03
C VAL A 107 -26.87 9.44 5.21
N LYS A 108 -25.82 9.48 6.01
CA LYS A 108 -24.96 10.66 6.10
C LYS A 108 -24.47 10.87 4.68
N ASP A 109 -24.67 12.09 4.12
CA ASP A 109 -23.96 12.49 2.91
C ASP A 109 -22.52 12.01 3.10
N GLN A 110 -22.04 11.20 2.17
CA GLN A 110 -20.65 10.71 2.24
C GLN A 110 -19.78 11.96 2.20
N VAL A 111 -19.39 12.43 3.37
CA VAL A 111 -18.29 13.37 3.47
C VAL A 111 -17.10 12.56 2.98
N ILE A 112 -16.68 12.83 1.74
CA ILE A 112 -15.45 12.31 1.19
C ILE A 112 -14.35 12.89 2.08
N ARG A 113 -14.01 12.15 3.15
CA ARG A 113 -12.88 12.52 3.99
C ARG A 113 -11.64 12.22 3.19
N GLN A 114 -10.88 13.24 2.91
CA GLN A 114 -9.55 13.08 2.37
C GLN A 114 -8.66 12.60 3.52
N TYR A 115 -8.22 11.36 3.45
CA TYR A 115 -7.29 10.80 4.42
C TYR A 115 -5.87 11.31 4.13
N ASP A 116 -5.11 11.53 5.18
CA ASP A 116 -3.74 12.04 5.08
C ASP A 116 -2.72 10.90 4.94
N TYR A 117 -2.21 10.71 3.74
CA TYR A 117 -1.17 9.73 3.44
C TYR A 117 0.24 10.33 3.44
N THR A 118 0.41 11.58 3.88
CA THR A 118 1.69 12.31 3.81
C THR A 118 2.84 11.55 4.44
N ASP A 119 2.67 11.01 5.63
CA ASP A 119 3.72 10.25 6.31
C ASP A 119 4.09 8.95 5.59
N ALA A 120 3.12 8.27 4.97
CA ALA A 120 3.38 7.08 4.18
C ALA A 120 4.14 7.42 2.89
N ILE A 121 3.75 8.50 2.21
CA ILE A 121 4.43 9.01 1.02
C ILE A 121 5.86 9.44 1.35
N GLU A 122 6.09 10.10 2.50
CA GLU A 122 7.43 10.51 2.93
C GLU A 122 8.35 9.30 3.16
N ASP A 123 7.87 8.25 3.80
CA ASP A 123 8.62 7.00 3.98
C ASP A 123 9.04 6.40 2.64
N MET A 124 8.12 6.33 1.68
CA MET A 124 8.41 5.82 0.33
C MET A 124 9.40 6.71 -0.43
N LYS A 125 9.29 8.03 -0.32
CA LYS A 125 10.25 8.98 -0.94
C LYS A 125 11.65 8.77 -0.39
N LYS A 126 11.80 8.68 0.92
CA LYS A 126 13.09 8.42 1.56
C LYS A 126 13.67 7.06 1.15
N ALA A 127 12.82 6.05 0.99
CA ALA A 127 13.25 4.76 0.47
C ALA A 127 13.73 4.86 -0.99
N ALA A 128 13.02 5.60 -1.85
CA ALA A 128 13.41 5.84 -3.24
C ALA A 128 14.72 6.65 -3.37
N GLU A 129 14.95 7.63 -2.49
CA GLU A 129 16.21 8.38 -2.42
C GLU A 129 17.37 7.48 -2.01
N THR A 130 17.13 6.55 -1.10
CA THR A 130 18.15 5.64 -0.57
C THR A 130 18.48 4.52 -1.56
N VAL A 131 17.47 3.95 -2.22
CA VAL A 131 17.60 2.86 -3.22
C VAL A 131 16.73 3.19 -4.45
N PRO A 132 17.26 3.98 -5.42
CA PRO A 132 16.50 4.48 -6.56
C PRO A 132 16.01 3.42 -7.54
N ASP A 133 16.64 2.25 -7.54
CA ASP A 133 16.36 1.20 -8.53
C ASP A 133 15.38 0.12 -8.00
N LEU A 134 14.64 0.40 -6.91
CA LEU A 134 13.70 -0.53 -6.32
C LEU A 134 12.28 -0.30 -6.87
N PRO A 135 11.79 -1.13 -7.82
CA PRO A 135 10.54 -0.87 -8.54
C PRO A 135 9.31 -0.84 -7.62
N TYR A 136 9.29 -1.68 -6.58
CA TYR A 136 8.18 -1.73 -5.62
C TYR A 136 7.98 -0.44 -4.83
N THR A 137 9.03 0.34 -4.61
CA THR A 137 8.91 1.66 -3.97
C THR A 137 8.06 2.61 -4.81
N TYR A 138 8.30 2.65 -6.10
CA TYR A 138 7.54 3.50 -7.03
C TYR A 138 6.12 2.97 -7.26
N TYR A 139 5.94 1.66 -7.29
CA TYR A 139 4.60 1.06 -7.33
C TYR A 139 3.76 1.50 -6.13
N ASN A 140 4.31 1.41 -4.92
CA ASN A 140 3.63 1.83 -3.69
C ASN A 140 3.41 3.35 -3.65
N LEU A 141 4.35 4.18 -4.13
CA LEU A 141 4.14 5.61 -4.32
C LEU A 141 2.98 5.89 -5.28
N GLY A 142 2.89 5.14 -6.38
CA GLY A 142 1.78 5.22 -7.32
C GLY A 142 0.43 4.96 -6.65
N ASN A 143 0.35 3.93 -5.81
CA ASN A 143 -0.84 3.60 -5.04
C ASN A 143 -1.22 4.73 -4.06
N LEU A 144 -0.25 5.22 -3.28
CA LEU A 144 -0.47 6.29 -2.30
C LEU A 144 -0.94 7.59 -2.95
N TYR A 145 -0.32 7.99 -4.07
CA TYR A 145 -0.75 9.16 -4.83
C TYR A 145 -2.14 8.99 -5.45
N CYS A 146 -2.50 7.76 -5.87
CA CYS A 146 -3.86 7.47 -6.33
C CYS A 146 -4.87 7.67 -5.19
N LEU A 147 -4.60 7.13 -4.00
CA LEU A 147 -5.43 7.29 -2.80
C LEU A 147 -5.53 8.76 -2.35
N SER A 148 -4.47 9.53 -2.53
CA SER A 148 -4.46 10.98 -2.26
C SER A 148 -5.10 11.82 -3.37
N SER A 149 -5.68 11.20 -4.41
CA SER A 149 -6.24 11.87 -5.60
C SER A 149 -5.21 12.66 -6.43
N GLU A 150 -3.93 12.40 -6.24
CA GLU A 150 -2.83 12.98 -7.01
C GLU A 150 -2.52 12.12 -8.24
N HIS A 151 -3.49 12.05 -9.15
CA HIS A 151 -3.48 11.08 -10.26
C HIS A 151 -2.29 11.24 -11.23
N VAL A 152 -1.79 12.46 -11.45
CA VAL A 152 -0.61 12.69 -12.31
C VAL A 152 0.62 12.07 -11.66
N SER A 153 0.88 12.37 -10.39
CA SER A 153 2.00 11.77 -9.63
C SER A 153 1.87 10.24 -9.56
N SER A 154 0.65 9.73 -9.45
CA SER A 154 0.38 8.28 -9.49
C SER A 154 0.85 7.65 -10.80
N ILE A 155 0.47 8.21 -11.96
CA ILE A 155 0.88 7.73 -13.28
C ILE A 155 2.40 7.79 -13.46
N GLU A 156 3.05 8.87 -13.02
CA GLU A 156 4.51 9.03 -13.09
C GLU A 156 5.23 7.92 -12.31
N ASN A 157 4.76 7.63 -11.09
CA ASN A 157 5.37 6.61 -10.25
C ASN A 157 5.11 5.19 -10.77
N TYR A 158 3.90 4.86 -11.23
CA TYR A 158 3.68 3.57 -11.91
C TYR A 158 4.56 3.44 -13.16
N SER A 159 4.72 4.52 -13.93
CA SER A 159 5.60 4.51 -15.10
C SER A 159 7.04 4.23 -14.74
N LYS A 160 7.53 4.81 -13.63
CA LYS A 160 8.86 4.52 -13.12
C LYS A 160 9.00 3.07 -12.63
N ALA A 161 8.00 2.53 -11.95
CA ALA A 161 7.98 1.13 -11.55
C ALA A 161 8.06 0.18 -12.77
N ILE A 162 7.31 0.48 -13.83
CA ILE A 162 7.30 -0.27 -15.08
C ILE A 162 8.65 -0.15 -15.82
N GLU A 163 9.25 1.04 -15.85
CA GLU A 163 10.59 1.25 -16.42
C GLU A 163 11.63 0.34 -15.75
N LEU A 164 11.61 0.27 -14.42
CA LEU A 164 12.55 -0.55 -13.64
C LEU A 164 12.21 -2.04 -13.71
N TYR A 165 10.93 -2.41 -13.78
CA TYR A 165 10.50 -3.80 -13.89
C TYR A 165 9.31 -3.95 -14.86
N PRO A 166 9.60 -4.18 -16.18
CA PRO A 166 8.58 -4.24 -17.24
C PRO A 166 7.60 -5.42 -17.15
N TYR A 167 7.77 -6.31 -16.19
CA TYR A 167 6.90 -7.47 -15.95
C TYR A 167 5.94 -7.27 -14.77
N MET A 168 5.88 -6.08 -14.19
CA MET A 168 4.97 -5.76 -13.08
C MET A 168 3.54 -5.51 -13.59
N GLY A 169 2.78 -6.60 -13.74
CA GLY A 169 1.40 -6.56 -14.25
C GLY A 169 0.49 -5.62 -13.44
N ASP A 170 0.62 -5.64 -12.11
CA ASP A 170 -0.16 -4.78 -11.22
C ASP A 170 0.07 -3.28 -11.46
N ALA A 171 1.30 -2.88 -11.82
CA ALA A 171 1.60 -1.48 -12.14
C ALA A 171 0.93 -1.03 -13.44
N TYR A 172 0.91 -1.88 -14.47
CA TYR A 172 0.14 -1.62 -15.68
C TYR A 172 -1.37 -1.56 -15.38
N PHE A 173 -1.88 -2.49 -14.60
CA PHE A 173 -3.29 -2.52 -14.23
C PHE A 173 -3.72 -1.23 -13.53
N ASN A 174 -3.02 -0.84 -12.48
CA ASN A 174 -3.34 0.36 -11.70
C ASN A 174 -3.17 1.64 -12.54
N ARG A 175 -2.10 1.75 -13.34
CA ARG A 175 -1.91 2.89 -14.25
C ARG A 175 -3.03 2.96 -15.28
N GLY A 176 -3.41 1.84 -15.85
CA GLY A 176 -4.51 1.72 -16.79
C GLY A 176 -5.85 2.20 -16.22
N LEU A 177 -6.16 1.83 -14.97
CA LEU A 177 -7.35 2.31 -14.27
C LEU A 177 -7.34 3.83 -14.08
N VAL A 178 -6.22 4.40 -13.64
CA VAL A 178 -6.07 5.84 -13.46
C VAL A 178 -6.19 6.59 -14.80
N LEU A 179 -5.61 6.08 -15.88
CA LEU A 179 -5.73 6.65 -17.21
C LEU A 179 -7.18 6.66 -17.71
N ILE A 180 -7.92 5.57 -17.54
CA ILE A 180 -9.36 5.52 -17.88
C ILE A 180 -10.14 6.53 -17.05
N TYR A 181 -9.88 6.63 -15.76
CA TYR A 181 -10.52 7.61 -14.89
C TYR A 181 -10.30 9.05 -15.39
N LEU A 182 -9.08 9.36 -15.87
CA LEU A 182 -8.72 10.64 -16.45
C LEU A 182 -9.18 10.83 -17.91
N LYS A 183 -9.99 9.91 -18.45
CA LYS A 183 -10.52 9.93 -19.82
C LYS A 183 -9.49 9.65 -20.93
N ASP A 184 -8.30 9.18 -20.59
CA ASP A 184 -7.32 8.65 -21.58
C ASP A 184 -7.59 7.15 -21.80
N LYS A 185 -8.77 6.86 -22.41
CA LYS A 185 -9.25 5.48 -22.61
C LYS A 185 -8.26 4.65 -23.44
N GLU A 186 -7.68 5.24 -24.48
CA GLU A 186 -6.77 4.53 -25.40
C GLU A 186 -5.56 3.97 -24.66
N LYS A 187 -4.82 4.83 -23.95
CA LYS A 187 -3.65 4.38 -23.19
C LYS A 187 -4.02 3.47 -22.03
N GLY A 188 -5.13 3.75 -21.36
CA GLY A 188 -5.61 2.90 -20.27
C GLY A 188 -5.92 1.47 -20.74
N CYS A 189 -6.56 1.31 -21.91
CA CYS A 189 -6.84 0.00 -22.48
C CYS A 189 -5.60 -0.77 -22.94
N ILE A 190 -4.58 -0.06 -23.44
CA ILE A 190 -3.27 -0.66 -23.76
C ILE A 190 -2.63 -1.22 -22.49
N ASP A 191 -2.60 -0.44 -21.41
CA ASP A 191 -2.03 -0.88 -20.15
C ASP A 191 -2.80 -2.07 -19.55
N LEU A 192 -4.12 -2.04 -19.57
CA LEU A 192 -4.95 -3.17 -19.11
C LEU A 192 -4.72 -4.44 -19.93
N SER A 193 -4.57 -4.32 -21.24
CA SER A 193 -4.23 -5.46 -22.10
C SER A 193 -2.88 -6.04 -21.70
N ARG A 194 -1.90 -5.18 -21.46
CA ARG A 194 -0.58 -5.60 -20.99
C ARG A 194 -0.62 -6.26 -19.62
N ALA A 195 -1.42 -5.74 -18.69
CA ALA A 195 -1.65 -6.34 -17.38
C ALA A 195 -2.24 -7.76 -17.50
N GLY A 196 -3.24 -7.94 -18.36
CA GLY A 196 -3.83 -9.26 -18.65
C GLY A 196 -2.83 -10.26 -19.21
N GLU A 197 -1.99 -9.85 -20.17
CA GLU A 197 -0.88 -10.67 -20.70
C GLU A 197 0.12 -11.09 -19.61
N LEU A 198 0.33 -10.23 -18.61
CA LEU A 198 1.21 -10.49 -17.46
C LEU A 198 0.52 -11.25 -16.32
N GLY A 199 -0.71 -11.72 -16.53
CA GLY A 199 -1.41 -12.62 -15.64
C GLY A 199 -2.36 -11.95 -14.64
N VAL A 200 -2.63 -10.65 -14.75
CA VAL A 200 -3.62 -9.93 -13.92
C VAL A 200 -5.02 -10.25 -14.46
N GLN A 201 -5.70 -11.20 -13.84
CA GLN A 201 -7.00 -11.72 -14.32
C GLN A 201 -8.11 -10.65 -14.30
N ASP A 202 -8.08 -9.76 -13.32
CA ASP A 202 -9.07 -8.67 -13.18
C ASP A 202 -9.05 -7.70 -14.37
N ALA A 203 -7.94 -7.61 -15.09
CA ALA A 203 -7.81 -6.76 -16.27
C ALA A 203 -8.85 -7.08 -17.35
N TYR A 204 -9.16 -8.35 -17.57
CA TYR A 204 -10.14 -8.76 -18.60
C TYR A 204 -11.55 -8.24 -18.30
N GLY A 205 -11.94 -8.24 -17.02
CA GLY A 205 -13.23 -7.67 -16.60
C GLY A 205 -13.34 -6.18 -16.87
N VAL A 206 -12.25 -5.45 -16.60
CA VAL A 206 -12.17 -4.00 -16.84
C VAL A 206 -12.14 -3.69 -18.33
N ILE A 207 -11.35 -4.44 -19.13
CA ILE A 207 -11.29 -4.29 -20.59
C ILE A 207 -12.69 -4.44 -21.19
N LYS A 208 -13.40 -5.51 -20.83
CA LYS A 208 -14.76 -5.74 -21.32
C LYS A 208 -15.69 -4.59 -21.00
N LYS A 209 -15.56 -3.99 -19.82
CA LYS A 209 -16.48 -2.93 -19.36
C LYS A 209 -16.16 -1.56 -19.96
N TYR A 210 -14.89 -1.25 -20.20
CA TYR A 210 -14.49 0.12 -20.52
C TYR A 210 -13.76 0.24 -21.87
N CYS A 211 -13.23 -0.85 -22.43
CA CYS A 211 -12.40 -0.82 -23.63
C CYS A 211 -13.14 -1.35 -24.87
N GLU A 212 -13.98 -2.35 -24.71
CA GLU A 212 -14.81 -2.83 -25.83
C GLU A 212 -15.84 -1.75 -26.17
N GLU A 213 -16.04 -1.49 -27.46
CA GLU A 213 -17.13 -0.64 -27.92
C GLU A 213 -18.43 -1.42 -27.72
N GLU A 214 -19.44 -0.82 -27.11
CA GLU A 214 -20.79 -1.34 -27.19
C GLU A 214 -21.18 -1.28 -28.67
N ASN A 215 -21.17 -2.45 -29.33
CA ASN A 215 -21.79 -2.57 -30.65
C ASN A 215 -23.29 -2.47 -30.45
N GLU A 216 -23.81 -1.21 -30.53
CA GLU A 216 -25.24 -0.95 -30.75
C GLU A 216 -25.63 -1.21 -32.22
#